data_f64837ec1f1805e376cab375dffe541c
#
_entry.id   f64837ec1f1805e376cab375dffe541c
#
_cell.length_a   1.000
_cell.length_b   1.000
_cell.length_c   1.000
_cell.angle_alpha   90.00
_cell.angle_beta   90.00
_cell.angle_gamma   90.00
#
_symmetry.space_group_name_H-M   'P 1'
#
loop_
_entity.id
_entity.type
_entity.pdbx_description
1 polymer ?
#
loop_
_entity_poly.entity_id
_entity_poly.type
_entity_poly.pdbx_seq_one_letter_code
_entity_poly.pdbx_strand_id
1 'polypeptide(L)'
;MTVGSDGPFTGAATCMGYALFFKENTLHKLYGSKPSDFQLSSLRCRGVARNAARSLCVLNETLYYLSPDGVMAWDGSIPAKVSAALDAGRLANVKQAVGGALDGRYYLHVSRENEVRLLVYDTERGLWHEEDVCSFEMASTGGQLYLWDGKAIWAADA
;
A
#
# COMPACT_ATOMS: atom_id res chain seq x y z
N MET A 1 13.40 -19.64 8.89
CA MET A 1 14.21 -18.87 7.92
C MET A 1 14.50 -17.50 8.51
N THR A 2 15.75 -17.14 8.60
CA THR A 2 16.18 -15.82 9.12
C THR A 2 16.56 -14.94 7.94
N VAL A 3 16.02 -13.72 7.91
CA VAL A 3 16.29 -12.76 6.85
C VAL A 3 17.28 -11.72 7.36
N GLY A 4 18.52 -11.79 6.86
CA GLY A 4 19.64 -10.95 7.29
C GLY A 4 19.68 -9.57 6.63
N SER A 5 18.61 -8.78 6.74
CA SER A 5 18.61 -7.39 6.31
C SER A 5 18.29 -6.47 7.49
N ASP A 6 18.72 -5.23 7.42
CA ASP A 6 18.60 -4.28 8.51
C ASP A 6 17.13 -3.85 8.77
N GLY A 7 16.80 -3.72 10.05
CA GLY A 7 15.53 -3.19 10.51
C GLY A 7 14.41 -4.23 10.65
N PRO A 8 13.28 -3.82 11.23
CA PRO A 8 12.10 -4.66 11.41
C PRO A 8 11.31 -4.83 10.11
N PHE A 9 10.50 -5.88 10.05
CA PHE A 9 9.48 -6.01 9.01
C PHE A 9 8.42 -4.93 9.17
N THR A 10 8.04 -4.30 8.06
CA THR A 10 7.06 -3.21 8.03
C THR A 10 5.75 -3.59 7.36
N GLY A 11 5.71 -4.68 6.63
CA GLY A 11 4.48 -5.17 6.00
C GLY A 11 4.68 -6.48 5.28
N ALA A 12 3.57 -7.13 4.98
CA ALA A 12 3.54 -8.36 4.19
C ALA A 12 2.28 -8.38 3.32
N ALA A 13 2.38 -8.97 2.15
CA ALA A 13 1.26 -9.12 1.22
C ALA A 13 1.48 -10.31 0.31
N THR A 14 0.42 -10.74 -0.37
CA THR A 14 0.52 -11.68 -1.48
C THR A 14 0.13 -10.97 -2.76
N CYS A 15 0.91 -11.17 -3.81
CA CYS A 15 0.64 -10.59 -5.12
C CYS A 15 1.25 -11.48 -6.20
N MET A 16 0.53 -11.73 -7.27
CA MET A 16 0.97 -12.54 -8.40
C MET A 16 1.47 -13.94 -8.00
N GLY A 17 0.89 -14.52 -6.95
CA GLY A 17 1.28 -15.85 -6.44
C GLY A 17 2.52 -15.85 -5.54
N TYR A 18 3.10 -14.72 -5.25
CA TYR A 18 4.26 -14.59 -4.36
C TYR A 18 3.86 -14.10 -2.97
N ALA A 19 4.53 -14.59 -1.95
CA ALA A 19 4.49 -13.98 -0.64
C ALA A 19 5.59 -12.92 -0.54
N LEU A 20 5.20 -11.71 -0.19
CA LEU A 20 6.06 -10.53 -0.16
C LEU A 20 6.21 -10.06 1.28
N PHE A 21 7.45 -9.81 1.69
CA PHE A 21 7.77 -9.31 3.01
C PHE A 21 8.60 -8.04 2.86
N PHE A 22 8.12 -6.97 3.45
CA PHE A 22 8.74 -5.65 3.33
C PHE A 22 9.46 -5.24 4.60
N LYS A 23 10.58 -4.59 4.41
CA LYS A 23 11.22 -3.67 5.34
C LYS A 23 11.28 -2.30 4.68
N GLU A 24 11.66 -1.25 5.39
CA GLU A 24 11.67 0.10 4.80
C GLU A 24 12.53 0.21 3.54
N ASN A 25 13.60 -0.57 3.44
CA ASN A 25 14.58 -0.48 2.36
C ASN A 25 14.80 -1.80 1.62
N THR A 26 13.91 -2.77 1.80
CA THR A 26 14.07 -4.09 1.17
C THR A 26 12.72 -4.74 0.92
N LEU A 27 12.62 -5.43 -0.20
CA LEU A 27 11.52 -6.34 -0.53
C LEU A 27 12.08 -7.76 -0.59
N HIS A 28 11.51 -8.65 0.19
CA HIS A 28 11.78 -10.08 0.14
C HIS A 28 10.62 -10.80 -0.53
N LYS A 29 10.91 -11.52 -1.59
CA LYS A 29 9.93 -12.31 -2.35
C LYS A 29 10.19 -13.79 -2.11
N LEU A 30 9.20 -14.46 -1.53
CA LEU A 30 9.22 -15.90 -1.31
C LEU A 30 8.38 -16.59 -2.38
N TYR A 31 8.93 -17.61 -3.01
CA TYR A 31 8.22 -18.39 -4.01
C TYR A 31 8.57 -19.88 -3.88
N GLY A 32 7.67 -20.72 -4.38
CA GLY A 32 7.75 -22.16 -4.29
C GLY A 32 6.38 -22.74 -4.00
N SER A 33 6.19 -24.03 -4.30
CA SER A 33 4.92 -24.72 -4.12
C SER A 33 4.82 -25.48 -2.80
N LYS A 34 5.96 -25.77 -2.18
CA LYS A 34 6.05 -26.53 -0.91
C LYS A 34 7.32 -26.12 -0.16
N PRO A 35 7.38 -26.33 1.17
CA PRO A 35 8.52 -25.88 1.98
C PRO A 35 9.90 -26.30 1.46
N SER A 36 10.01 -27.49 0.86
CA SER A 36 11.28 -27.96 0.30
C SER A 36 11.74 -27.21 -0.94
N ASP A 37 10.83 -26.51 -1.63
CA ASP A 37 11.11 -25.74 -2.86
C ASP A 37 11.14 -24.22 -2.61
N PHE A 38 10.95 -23.77 -1.38
CA PHE A 38 10.90 -22.34 -1.08
C PHE A 38 12.23 -21.68 -1.39
N GLN A 39 12.15 -20.60 -2.15
CA GLN A 39 13.27 -19.74 -2.50
C GLN A 39 12.96 -18.31 -2.11
N LEU A 40 13.96 -17.63 -1.59
CA LEU A 40 13.86 -16.24 -1.19
C LEU A 40 14.71 -15.38 -2.11
N SER A 41 14.08 -14.41 -2.75
CA SER A 41 14.75 -13.36 -3.51
C SER A 41 14.63 -12.05 -2.75
N SER A 42 15.71 -11.28 -2.67
CA SER A 42 15.74 -10.01 -1.95
C SER A 42 16.14 -8.89 -2.90
N LEU A 43 15.38 -7.81 -2.87
CA LEU A 43 15.59 -6.62 -3.69
C LEU A 43 15.77 -5.41 -2.77
N ARG A 44 16.86 -4.69 -2.96
CA ARG A 44 17.06 -3.42 -2.26
C ARG A 44 16.28 -2.33 -2.97
N CYS A 45 15.23 -1.84 -2.31
CA CYS A 45 14.32 -0.84 -2.85
C CYS A 45 13.57 -0.16 -1.69
N ARG A 46 12.84 0.91 -1.98
CA ARG A 46 11.93 1.47 -0.98
C ARG A 46 10.75 0.52 -0.77
N GLY A 47 10.71 -0.06 0.42
CA GLY A 47 9.62 -0.90 0.88
C GLY A 47 8.57 -0.11 1.65
N VAL A 48 7.77 -0.79 2.45
CA VAL A 48 6.67 -0.18 3.20
C VAL A 48 7.22 0.67 4.35
N ALA A 49 6.70 1.88 4.50
CA ALA A 49 7.04 2.76 5.62
C ALA A 49 6.54 2.18 6.96
N ARG A 50 7.18 2.58 8.05
CA ARG A 50 6.69 2.25 9.39
C ARG A 50 5.26 2.74 9.58
N ASN A 51 4.43 1.93 10.22
CA ASN A 51 3.00 2.20 10.45
C ASN A 51 2.16 2.31 9.17
N ALA A 52 2.67 1.82 8.03
CA ALA A 52 1.98 1.84 6.76
C ALA A 52 1.66 0.44 6.19
N ALA A 53 1.72 -0.60 7.01
CA ALA A 53 1.39 -1.97 6.57
C ALA A 53 -0.02 -2.07 5.98
N ARG A 54 -0.98 -1.32 6.50
CA ARG A 54 -2.35 -1.29 6.01
C ARG A 54 -2.53 -0.53 4.69
N SER A 55 -1.51 0.17 4.22
CA SER A 55 -1.54 0.81 2.90
C SER A 55 -1.40 -0.19 1.76
N LEU A 56 -0.90 -1.40 2.04
CA LEU A 56 -0.74 -2.45 1.05
C LEU A 56 -2.08 -2.86 0.44
N CYS A 57 -2.20 -2.73 -0.88
CA CYS A 57 -3.41 -3.08 -1.60
C CYS A 57 -3.08 -3.54 -3.02
N VAL A 58 -3.65 -4.67 -3.43
CA VAL A 58 -3.52 -5.19 -4.79
C VAL A 58 -4.67 -4.69 -5.65
N LEU A 59 -4.33 -4.10 -6.77
CA LEU A 59 -5.28 -3.63 -7.78
C LEU A 59 -4.75 -3.98 -9.17
N ASN A 60 -5.50 -4.78 -9.93
CA ASN A 60 -5.10 -5.24 -11.27
C ASN A 60 -3.68 -5.83 -11.29
N GLU A 61 -3.42 -6.78 -10.40
CA GLU A 61 -2.14 -7.48 -10.25
C GLU A 61 -0.95 -6.59 -9.88
N THR A 62 -1.19 -5.33 -9.58
CA THR A 62 -0.17 -4.38 -9.10
C THR A 62 -0.38 -4.13 -7.61
N LEU A 63 0.70 -4.19 -6.86
CA LEU A 63 0.68 -3.91 -5.43
C LEU A 63 1.05 -2.44 -5.17
N TYR A 64 0.15 -1.71 -4.53
CA TYR A 64 0.36 -0.32 -4.11
C TYR A 64 0.61 -0.24 -2.62
N TYR A 65 1.49 0.65 -2.21
CA TYR A 65 1.80 0.87 -0.80
C TYR A 65 2.47 2.23 -0.56
N LEU A 66 2.39 2.71 0.68
CA LEU A 66 3.12 3.90 1.10
C LEU A 66 4.54 3.50 1.55
N SER A 67 5.54 4.10 0.92
CA SER A 67 6.94 4.00 1.30
C SER A 67 7.40 5.27 2.04
N PRO A 68 8.62 5.29 2.62
CA PRO A 68 9.18 6.51 3.18
C PRO A 68 9.29 7.68 2.19
N ASP A 69 9.38 7.40 0.90
CA ASP A 69 9.56 8.41 -0.16
C ASP A 69 8.26 8.75 -0.91
N GLY A 70 7.16 8.09 -0.63
CA GLY A 70 5.89 8.27 -1.32
C GLY A 70 5.20 6.96 -1.67
N VAL A 71 4.17 7.01 -2.51
CA VAL A 71 3.42 5.82 -2.91
C VAL A 71 4.15 5.10 -4.03
N MET A 72 4.31 3.79 -3.84
CA MET A 72 4.99 2.90 -4.78
C MET A 72 4.01 1.92 -5.40
N ALA A 73 4.30 1.48 -6.61
CA ALA A 73 3.62 0.40 -7.31
C ALA A 73 4.63 -0.69 -7.68
N TRP A 74 4.31 -1.93 -7.34
CA TRP A 74 5.11 -3.11 -7.69
C TRP A 74 4.31 -4.04 -8.59
N ASP A 75 4.87 -4.38 -9.75
CA ASP A 75 4.24 -5.22 -10.76
C ASP A 75 5.03 -6.51 -11.07
N GLY A 76 5.96 -6.85 -10.20
CA GLY A 76 6.79 -8.05 -10.34
C GLY A 76 8.29 -7.78 -10.46
N SER A 77 8.69 -6.57 -10.76
CA SER A 77 10.10 -6.20 -10.92
C SER A 77 10.54 -5.21 -9.84
N ILE A 78 10.91 -4.00 -10.21
CA ILE A 78 11.35 -2.94 -9.29
C ILE A 78 10.16 -2.02 -8.98
N PRO A 79 9.87 -1.71 -7.70
CA PRO A 79 8.83 -0.76 -7.38
C PRO A 79 9.08 0.61 -8.00
N ALA A 80 8.05 1.19 -8.58
CA ALA A 80 8.09 2.52 -9.17
C ALA A 80 7.27 3.50 -8.34
N LYS A 81 7.76 4.72 -8.18
CA LYS A 81 7.04 5.79 -7.47
C LYS A 81 5.93 6.35 -8.36
N VAL A 82 4.68 6.33 -7.88
CA VAL A 82 3.51 6.84 -8.61
C VAL A 82 2.99 8.17 -8.05
N SER A 83 3.55 8.65 -6.95
CA SER A 83 3.13 9.89 -6.28
C SER A 83 4.00 11.10 -6.61
N ALA A 84 4.79 11.06 -7.68
CA ALA A 84 5.68 12.16 -8.04
C ALA A 84 4.94 13.50 -8.32
N ALA A 85 3.69 13.42 -8.75
CA ALA A 85 2.86 14.60 -9.01
C ALA A 85 2.22 15.19 -7.73
N LEU A 86 2.26 14.46 -6.61
CA LEU A 86 1.80 14.99 -5.32
C LEU A 86 2.90 15.82 -4.67
N ASP A 87 2.47 16.88 -3.97
CA ASP A 87 3.38 17.58 -3.08
C ASP A 87 3.92 16.63 -2.02
N ALA A 88 5.25 16.55 -1.92
CA ALA A 88 5.93 15.69 -0.95
C ALA A 88 5.46 15.96 0.50
N GLY A 89 5.06 17.19 0.80
CA GLY A 89 4.53 17.57 2.10
C GLY A 89 3.25 16.84 2.48
N ARG A 90 2.45 16.40 1.51
CA ARG A 90 1.20 15.67 1.78
C ARG A 90 1.42 14.27 2.35
N LEU A 91 2.55 13.66 2.05
CA LEU A 91 2.91 12.31 2.49
C LEU A 91 4.03 12.30 3.55
N ALA A 92 4.48 13.46 3.98
CA ALA A 92 5.50 13.57 5.02
C ALA A 92 4.90 13.36 6.41
N ASN A 93 5.66 12.72 7.32
CA ASN A 93 5.29 12.55 8.73
C ASN A 93 3.95 11.84 8.94
N VAL A 94 3.62 10.90 8.06
CA VAL A 94 2.41 10.08 8.19
C VAL A 94 2.55 9.16 9.41
N LYS A 95 1.55 9.18 10.28
CA LYS A 95 1.50 8.32 11.46
C LYS A 95 0.76 7.01 11.21
N GLN A 96 -0.20 7.03 10.31
CA GLN A 96 -0.95 5.85 9.89
C GLN A 96 -1.42 6.00 8.46
N ALA A 97 -1.38 4.90 7.71
CA ALA A 97 -1.88 4.84 6.35
C ALA A 97 -2.72 3.58 6.16
N VAL A 98 -3.86 3.73 5.50
CA VAL A 98 -4.77 2.63 5.16
C VAL A 98 -5.11 2.71 3.68
N GLY A 99 -5.01 1.59 2.97
CA GLY A 99 -5.29 1.51 1.54
C GLY A 99 -6.52 0.68 1.22
N GLY A 100 -7.13 0.99 0.11
CA GLY A 100 -8.24 0.23 -0.46
C GLY A 100 -8.29 0.42 -1.97
N ALA A 101 -9.10 -0.38 -2.65
CA ALA A 101 -9.22 -0.34 -4.10
C ALA A 101 -10.68 -0.46 -4.54
N LEU A 102 -11.05 0.34 -5.55
CA LEU A 102 -12.36 0.29 -6.19
C LEU A 102 -12.24 0.87 -7.61
N ASP A 103 -12.81 0.16 -8.60
CA ASP A 103 -12.97 0.64 -9.99
C ASP A 103 -11.70 1.26 -10.59
N GLY A 104 -10.57 0.55 -10.49
CA GLY A 104 -9.31 1.02 -11.04
C GLY A 104 -8.66 2.16 -10.27
N ARG A 105 -9.11 2.44 -9.06
CA ARG A 105 -8.58 3.51 -8.19
C ARG A 105 -8.03 2.94 -6.90
N TYR A 106 -6.86 3.44 -6.51
CA TYR A 106 -6.25 3.17 -5.23
C TYR A 106 -6.58 4.31 -4.26
N TYR A 107 -7.26 3.96 -3.17
CA TYR A 107 -7.63 4.89 -2.11
C TYR A 107 -6.61 4.80 -0.99
N LEU A 108 -6.06 5.92 -0.58
CA LEU A 108 -5.07 5.99 0.50
C LEU A 108 -5.50 7.02 1.53
N HIS A 109 -5.93 6.53 2.69
CA HIS A 109 -6.15 7.36 3.86
C HIS A 109 -4.83 7.54 4.60
N VAL A 110 -4.44 8.79 4.82
CA VAL A 110 -3.25 9.11 5.61
C VAL A 110 -3.65 9.99 6.79
N SER A 111 -3.14 9.65 7.96
CA SER A 111 -3.31 10.47 9.15
C SER A 111 -1.97 11.00 9.62
N ARG A 112 -1.96 12.27 9.99
CA ARG A 112 -0.86 12.99 10.61
C ARG A 112 -1.34 13.52 11.96
N GLU A 113 -0.49 14.24 12.67
CA GLU A 113 -0.78 14.66 14.05
C GLU A 113 -2.12 15.42 14.19
N ASN A 114 -2.41 16.34 13.27
CA ASN A 114 -3.62 17.17 13.29
C ASN A 114 -4.38 17.16 11.97
N GLU A 115 -4.13 16.19 11.13
CA GLU A 115 -4.68 16.18 9.78
C GLU A 115 -4.92 14.75 9.29
N VAL A 116 -6.06 14.55 8.65
CA VAL A 116 -6.40 13.32 7.93
C VAL A 116 -6.76 13.68 6.49
N ARG A 117 -6.31 12.86 5.54
CA ARG A 117 -6.59 13.05 4.11
C ARG A 117 -6.93 11.73 3.46
N LEU A 118 -7.86 11.76 2.52
CA LEU A 118 -8.13 10.65 1.63
C LEU A 118 -7.65 11.01 0.23
N LEU A 119 -6.58 10.34 -0.20
CA LEU A 119 -5.99 10.52 -1.52
C LEU A 119 -6.42 9.40 -2.43
N VAL A 120 -6.75 9.71 -3.67
CA VAL A 120 -7.21 8.73 -4.65
C VAL A 120 -6.33 8.79 -5.89
N TYR A 121 -5.79 7.64 -6.27
CA TYR A 121 -4.97 7.48 -7.48
C TYR A 121 -5.76 6.72 -8.53
N ASP A 122 -6.04 7.38 -9.66
CA ASP A 122 -6.63 6.75 -10.83
C ASP A 122 -5.51 6.04 -11.61
N THR A 123 -5.50 4.70 -11.57
CA THR A 123 -4.42 3.92 -12.16
C THR A 123 -4.41 3.93 -13.69
N GLU A 124 -5.56 4.18 -14.33
CA GLU A 124 -5.65 4.28 -15.79
C GLU A 124 -5.13 5.61 -16.31
N ARG A 125 -5.43 6.69 -15.59
CA ARG A 125 -5.05 8.05 -15.99
C ARG A 125 -3.74 8.53 -15.40
N GLY A 126 -3.26 7.85 -14.35
CA GLY A 126 -2.07 8.28 -13.61
C GLY A 126 -2.26 9.58 -12.85
N LEU A 127 -3.49 9.90 -12.44
CA LEU A 127 -3.84 11.15 -11.79
C LEU A 127 -4.26 10.92 -10.34
N TRP A 128 -3.89 11.88 -9.50
CA TRP A 128 -4.28 11.95 -8.10
C TRP A 128 -5.36 13.00 -7.88
N HIS A 129 -6.30 12.71 -7.00
CA HIS A 129 -7.22 13.69 -6.45
C HIS A 129 -7.43 13.42 -4.95
N GLU A 130 -8.09 14.34 -4.28
CA GLU A 130 -8.36 14.25 -2.84
C GLU A 130 -9.86 14.26 -2.64
N GLU A 131 -10.34 13.41 -1.71
CA GLU A 131 -11.74 13.33 -1.32
C GLU A 131 -11.92 13.72 0.14
N ASP A 132 -13.13 14.21 0.48
CA ASP A 132 -13.43 14.74 1.82
C ASP A 132 -13.71 13.65 2.86
N VAL A 133 -13.91 12.41 2.44
CA VAL A 133 -14.25 11.31 3.34
C VAL A 133 -13.03 10.84 4.09
N CYS A 134 -13.09 10.88 5.42
CA CYS A 134 -12.06 10.33 6.30
C CYS A 134 -12.47 8.94 6.78
N SER A 135 -11.58 7.97 6.66
CA SER A 135 -11.82 6.61 7.13
C SER A 135 -10.63 6.10 7.92
N PHE A 136 -10.88 5.26 8.93
CA PHE A 136 -9.82 4.58 9.68
C PHE A 136 -9.51 3.21 9.11
N GLU A 137 -10.48 2.59 8.45
CA GLU A 137 -10.35 1.28 7.81
C GLU A 137 -11.09 1.27 6.48
N MET A 138 -10.60 0.45 5.56
CA MET A 138 -11.22 0.22 4.26
C MET A 138 -11.27 -1.28 3.97
N ALA A 139 -12.34 -1.73 3.35
CA ALA A 139 -12.47 -3.11 2.89
C ALA A 139 -13.24 -3.16 1.58
N SER A 140 -12.78 -3.95 0.64
CA SER A 140 -13.46 -4.17 -0.64
C SER A 140 -14.12 -5.54 -0.65
N THR A 141 -15.40 -5.58 -0.99
CA THR A 141 -16.14 -6.84 -1.19
C THR A 141 -17.30 -6.63 -2.17
N GLY A 142 -17.58 -7.63 -2.99
CA GLY A 142 -18.68 -7.57 -3.95
C GLY A 142 -18.58 -6.42 -4.95
N GLY A 143 -17.38 -5.98 -5.31
CA GLY A 143 -17.19 -4.85 -6.23
C GLY A 143 -17.45 -3.48 -5.59
N GLN A 144 -17.53 -3.41 -4.27
CA GLN A 144 -17.80 -2.19 -3.53
C GLN A 144 -16.68 -1.95 -2.51
N LEU A 145 -16.28 -0.70 -2.33
CA LEU A 145 -15.37 -0.27 -1.28
C LEU A 145 -16.18 0.31 -0.12
N TYR A 146 -15.94 -0.23 1.07
CA TYR A 146 -16.53 0.24 2.30
C TYR A 146 -15.50 0.98 3.14
N LEU A 147 -15.93 2.08 3.72
CA LEU A 147 -15.12 2.98 4.54
C LEU A 147 -15.72 3.03 5.94
N TRP A 148 -14.90 2.87 6.95
CA TRP A 148 -15.32 3.01 8.35
C TRP A 148 -14.65 4.23 8.97
N ASP A 149 -15.45 5.17 9.46
CA ASP A 149 -15.00 6.44 10.04
C ASP A 149 -14.89 6.41 11.59
N GLY A 150 -15.06 5.24 12.21
CA GLY A 150 -15.09 5.09 13.65
C GLY A 150 -16.49 5.08 14.25
N LYS A 151 -17.52 5.41 13.47
CA LYS A 151 -18.91 5.46 13.89
C LYS A 151 -19.85 4.76 12.93
N ALA A 152 -19.66 4.92 11.64
CA ALA A 152 -20.52 4.39 10.60
C ALA A 152 -19.70 3.77 9.47
N ILE A 153 -20.34 2.90 8.70
CA ILE A 153 -19.79 2.31 7.48
C ILE A 153 -20.41 3.05 6.29
N TRP A 154 -19.56 3.55 5.42
CA TRP A 154 -19.93 4.26 4.20
C TRP A 154 -19.53 3.43 2.98
N ALA A 155 -20.33 3.44 1.94
CA ALA A 155 -19.93 2.89 0.65
C ALA A 155 -19.36 4.00 -0.21
N ALA A 156 -18.17 3.80 -0.78
CA ALA A 156 -17.60 4.73 -1.73
C ALA A 156 -18.43 4.71 -3.01
N ASP A 157 -18.64 5.86 -3.62
CA ASP A 157 -19.47 6.05 -4.83
C ASP A 157 -20.94 5.65 -4.66
N ALA A 158 -21.41 5.70 -3.46
CA ALA A 158 -22.84 5.52 -3.20
C ALA A 158 -23.62 6.81 -3.55
#